data_ddf54779f6be71c9fe758e51984033b9
#
_entry.id   ddf54779f6be71c9fe758e51984033b9
#
_cell.length_a   1.000
_cell.length_b   1.000
_cell.length_c   1.000
_cell.angle_alpha   90.00
_cell.angle_beta   90.00
_cell.angle_gamma   90.00
#
_symmetry.space_group_name_H-M   'P 1'
#
loop_
_entity.id
_entity.type
_entity.pdbx_description
1 polymer ?
#
loop_
_entity_poly.entity_id
_entity_poly.type
_entity_poly.pdbx_seq_one_letter_code
_entity_poly.pdbx_strand_id
1 'polypeptide(L)'
;LHIDVYGTIGAAFGNNNYKEMADYLATLEEAAKPFHLRIEGPMDCDCDRETQVEALAGLTRELDARGINVELVADEWCNTLEDIKIFADRKAGHMVQIKTPDLGGINNTIEAVLYCKEKGIGAYQGGTCNETDRSAQVCVHCAMATQPVQILAKPGMGVDEGFMIVYNEMNRILAVRKARGQKK
;
A
#
# COMPACT_ATOMS: atom_id res chain seq x y z
N LEU A 1 6.48 11.15 0.38
CA LEU A 1 6.50 10.71 -1.01
C LEU A 1 6.18 9.23 -1.09
N HIS A 2 5.40 8.81 -2.05
CA HIS A 2 5.12 7.40 -2.34
C HIS A 2 5.44 7.16 -3.81
N ILE A 3 6.36 6.26 -4.08
CA ILE A 3 6.87 5.96 -5.42
C ILE A 3 6.75 4.46 -5.66
N ASP A 4 6.01 4.08 -6.68
CA ASP A 4 5.96 2.71 -7.16
C ASP A 4 7.08 2.50 -8.19
N VAL A 5 7.89 1.49 -7.98
CA VAL A 5 9.11 1.23 -8.78
C VAL A 5 9.06 -0.08 -9.57
N TYR A 6 7.95 -0.81 -9.53
CA TYR A 6 7.70 -1.98 -10.39
C TYR A 6 8.86 -3.00 -10.43
N GLY A 7 9.42 -3.36 -9.29
CA GLY A 7 10.50 -4.35 -9.19
C GLY A 7 11.88 -3.86 -9.64
N THR A 8 12.01 -2.61 -10.09
CA THR A 8 13.25 -2.15 -10.73
C THR A 8 14.47 -2.12 -9.80
N ILE A 9 14.28 -1.94 -8.49
CA ILE A 9 15.40 -2.00 -7.52
C ILE A 9 15.92 -3.43 -7.42
N GLY A 10 15.04 -4.41 -7.27
CA GLY A 10 15.43 -5.83 -7.28
C GLY A 10 16.07 -6.27 -8.59
N ALA A 11 15.58 -5.77 -9.72
CA ALA A 11 16.17 -6.03 -11.03
C ALA A 11 17.58 -5.44 -11.16
N ALA A 12 17.83 -4.28 -10.58
CA ALA A 12 19.13 -3.61 -10.65
C ALA A 12 20.20 -4.24 -9.73
N PHE A 13 19.80 -4.65 -8.52
CA PHE A 13 20.74 -5.11 -7.49
C PHE A 13 20.68 -6.63 -7.23
N GLY A 14 19.63 -7.29 -7.70
CA GLY A 14 19.27 -8.68 -7.37
C GLY A 14 18.37 -8.77 -6.15
N ASN A 15 17.29 -9.55 -6.25
CA ASN A 15 16.22 -9.63 -5.24
C ASN A 15 16.67 -10.07 -3.83
N ASN A 16 17.84 -10.69 -3.71
CA ASN A 16 18.40 -11.15 -2.43
C ASN A 16 19.59 -10.31 -1.94
N ASN A 17 19.98 -9.26 -2.66
CA ASN A 17 21.08 -8.39 -2.28
C ASN A 17 20.61 -7.23 -1.40
N TYR A 18 20.08 -7.57 -0.23
CA TYR A 18 19.45 -6.61 0.69
C TYR A 18 20.37 -5.46 1.09
N LYS A 19 21.67 -5.74 1.24
CA LYS A 19 22.65 -4.72 1.64
C LYS A 19 22.75 -3.60 0.61
N GLU A 20 22.98 -3.94 -0.65
CA GLU A 20 23.11 -2.94 -1.72
C GLU A 20 21.81 -2.21 -1.99
N MET A 21 20.67 -2.92 -1.94
CA MET A 21 19.36 -2.28 -2.03
C MET A 21 19.14 -1.29 -0.89
N ALA A 22 19.51 -1.65 0.35
CA ALA A 22 19.39 -0.76 1.50
C ALA A 22 20.34 0.44 1.38
N ASP A 23 21.57 0.26 0.90
CA ASP A 23 22.49 1.36 0.61
C ASP A 23 21.87 2.36 -0.38
N TYR A 24 21.27 1.86 -1.45
CA TYR A 24 20.57 2.70 -2.43
C TYR A 24 19.33 3.40 -1.83
N LEU A 25 18.50 2.67 -1.08
CA LEU A 25 17.34 3.24 -0.43
C LEU A 25 17.68 4.34 0.58
N ALA A 26 18.82 4.22 1.28
CA ALA A 26 19.32 5.29 2.15
C ALA A 26 19.67 6.57 1.36
N THR A 27 20.18 6.46 0.13
CA THR A 27 20.40 7.62 -0.73
C THR A 27 19.12 8.27 -1.17
N LEU A 28 18.08 7.47 -1.44
CA LEU A 28 16.75 7.99 -1.79
C LEU A 28 16.07 8.66 -0.59
N GLU A 29 16.22 8.11 0.62
CA GLU A 29 15.73 8.74 1.86
C GLU A 29 16.32 10.15 2.02
N GLU A 30 17.62 10.29 1.86
CA GLU A 30 18.30 11.59 1.95
C GLU A 30 17.80 12.58 0.89
N ALA A 31 17.64 12.11 -0.36
CA ALA A 31 17.13 12.92 -1.45
C ALA A 31 15.64 13.33 -1.29
N ALA A 32 14.86 12.51 -0.57
CA ALA A 32 13.44 12.77 -0.34
C ALA A 32 13.17 13.85 0.73
N LYS A 33 14.16 14.18 1.54
CA LYS A 33 13.97 15.15 2.64
C LYS A 33 13.38 16.49 2.16
N PRO A 34 12.45 17.09 2.89
CA PRO A 34 12.00 16.74 4.24
C PRO A 34 10.82 15.74 4.28
N PHE A 35 10.51 15.08 3.18
CA PHE A 35 9.36 14.19 3.08
C PHE A 35 9.72 12.77 3.51
N HIS A 36 8.79 12.10 4.19
CA HIS A 36 8.89 10.67 4.42
C HIS A 36 8.74 9.89 3.10
N LEU A 37 9.57 8.88 2.88
CA LEU A 37 9.62 8.11 1.64
C LEU A 37 8.98 6.74 1.81
N ARG A 38 8.11 6.39 0.86
CA ARG A 38 7.54 5.07 0.65
C ARG A 38 7.95 4.56 -0.72
N ILE A 39 8.41 3.33 -0.76
CA ILE A 39 8.77 2.63 -2.00
C ILE A 39 7.88 1.41 -2.14
N GLU A 40 7.02 1.45 -3.14
CA GLU A 40 6.12 0.35 -3.50
C GLU A 40 6.78 -0.55 -4.53
N GLY A 41 6.59 -1.87 -4.41
CA GLY A 41 7.13 -2.85 -5.33
C GLY A 41 8.64 -2.77 -5.52
N PRO A 42 9.50 -2.72 -4.46
CA PRO A 42 10.94 -2.57 -4.64
C PRO A 42 11.57 -3.74 -5.41
N MET A 43 10.95 -4.91 -5.35
CA MET A 43 11.35 -6.13 -6.05
C MET A 43 10.13 -6.90 -6.51
N ASP A 44 10.30 -7.64 -7.59
CA ASP A 44 9.35 -8.61 -8.10
C ASP A 44 10.07 -9.94 -8.33
N CYS A 45 9.64 -10.96 -7.58
CA CYS A 45 10.16 -12.32 -7.70
C CYS A 45 9.15 -13.14 -8.52
N ASP A 46 9.40 -13.24 -9.81
CA ASP A 46 8.50 -13.86 -10.81
C ASP A 46 8.25 -15.36 -10.60
N CYS A 47 8.77 -15.96 -9.54
CA CYS A 47 8.72 -17.40 -9.33
C CYS A 47 7.49 -17.84 -8.52
N ASP A 48 7.27 -17.27 -7.34
CA ASP A 48 6.17 -17.63 -6.46
C ASP A 48 6.01 -16.64 -5.30
N ARG A 49 4.82 -16.68 -4.67
CA ARG A 49 4.47 -15.83 -3.54
C ARG A 49 5.42 -15.98 -2.35
N GLU A 50 5.81 -17.20 -2.01
CA GLU A 50 6.64 -17.44 -0.82
C GLU A 50 8.02 -16.80 -0.97
N THR A 51 8.63 -16.91 -2.14
CA THR A 51 9.89 -16.24 -2.47
C THR A 51 9.76 -14.72 -2.40
N GLN A 52 8.66 -14.15 -2.90
CA GLN A 52 8.39 -12.72 -2.80
C GLN A 52 8.26 -12.27 -1.34
N VAL A 53 7.50 -13.01 -0.55
CA VAL A 53 7.30 -12.71 0.88
C VAL A 53 8.64 -12.73 1.64
N GLU A 54 9.46 -13.76 1.41
CA GLU A 54 10.76 -13.88 2.08
C GLU A 54 11.74 -12.79 1.66
N ALA A 55 11.81 -12.48 0.38
CA ALA A 55 12.68 -11.43 -0.15
C ALA A 55 12.30 -10.06 0.42
N LEU A 56 11.02 -9.71 0.38
CA LEU A 56 10.56 -8.43 0.90
C LEU A 56 10.71 -8.33 2.42
N ALA A 57 10.42 -9.41 3.16
CA ALA A 57 10.66 -9.46 4.61
C ALA A 57 12.17 -9.34 4.95
N GLY A 58 13.04 -9.91 4.09
CA GLY A 58 14.49 -9.78 4.21
C GLY A 58 14.95 -8.34 4.10
N LEU A 59 14.51 -7.64 3.05
CA LEU A 59 14.82 -6.22 2.85
C LEU A 59 14.23 -5.34 3.95
N THR A 60 13.01 -5.62 4.39
CA THR A 60 12.37 -4.88 5.50
C THR A 60 13.22 -4.97 6.77
N ARG A 61 13.65 -6.18 7.16
CA ARG A 61 14.53 -6.37 8.32
C ARG A 61 15.87 -5.66 8.18
N GLU A 62 16.45 -5.63 6.98
CA GLU A 62 17.70 -4.93 6.72
C GLU A 62 17.57 -3.43 6.94
N LEU A 63 16.49 -2.81 6.42
CA LEU A 63 16.21 -1.38 6.64
C LEU A 63 16.02 -1.07 8.13
N ASP A 64 15.19 -1.85 8.82
CA ASP A 64 14.93 -1.68 10.24
C ASP A 64 16.20 -1.78 11.08
N ALA A 65 17.02 -2.81 10.82
CA ALA A 65 18.28 -3.03 11.55
C ALA A 65 19.28 -1.88 11.37
N ARG A 66 19.22 -1.20 10.23
CA ARG A 66 20.11 -0.07 9.90
C ARG A 66 19.52 1.29 10.24
N GLY A 67 18.26 1.34 10.68
CA GLY A 67 17.56 2.58 11.00
C GLY A 67 17.29 3.46 9.77
N ILE A 68 17.14 2.85 8.58
CA ILE A 68 16.79 3.55 7.34
C ILE A 68 15.28 3.77 7.34
N ASN A 69 14.86 5.03 7.34
CA ASN A 69 13.46 5.42 7.49
C ASN A 69 12.72 5.48 6.14
N VAL A 70 12.75 4.37 5.41
CA VAL A 70 11.99 4.16 4.17
C VAL A 70 10.95 3.08 4.42
N GLU A 71 9.68 3.38 4.21
CA GLU A 71 8.62 2.37 4.29
C GLU A 71 8.51 1.62 2.95
N LEU A 72 8.66 0.31 3.01
CA LEU A 72 8.42 -0.59 1.87
C LEU A 72 6.94 -0.96 1.82
N VAL A 73 6.37 -0.88 0.62
CA VAL A 73 4.96 -1.24 0.38
C VAL A 73 4.92 -2.49 -0.49
N ALA A 74 4.29 -3.55 0.03
CA ALA A 74 4.05 -4.77 -0.73
C ALA A 74 2.93 -4.55 -1.73
N ASP A 75 3.16 -4.89 -2.99
CA ASP A 75 2.20 -4.82 -4.08
C ASP A 75 2.06 -6.18 -4.79
N GLU A 76 3.14 -6.69 -5.36
CA GLU A 76 3.12 -7.94 -6.09
C GLU A 76 2.79 -9.11 -5.17
N TRP A 77 2.02 -10.08 -5.68
CA TRP A 77 1.53 -11.25 -4.94
C TRP A 77 0.58 -10.95 -3.77
N CYS A 78 0.11 -9.70 -3.63
CA CYS A 78 -0.86 -9.27 -2.61
C CYS A 78 -2.28 -9.12 -3.19
N ASN A 79 -2.80 -10.15 -3.86
CA ASN A 79 -4.04 -10.04 -4.64
C ASN A 79 -5.27 -10.60 -3.94
N THR A 80 -5.09 -11.38 -2.87
CA THR A 80 -6.20 -11.96 -2.09
C THR A 80 -6.11 -11.57 -0.62
N LEU A 81 -7.21 -11.74 0.12
CA LEU A 81 -7.20 -11.54 1.56
C LEU A 81 -6.20 -12.46 2.28
N GLU A 82 -6.03 -13.70 1.78
CA GLU A 82 -5.06 -14.65 2.32
C GLU A 82 -3.63 -14.16 2.11
N ASP A 83 -3.31 -13.66 0.91
CA ASP A 83 -2.00 -13.09 0.62
C ASP A 83 -1.68 -11.94 1.57
N ILE A 84 -2.61 -10.99 1.72
CA ILE A 84 -2.44 -9.84 2.61
C ILE A 84 -2.14 -10.30 4.05
N LYS A 85 -2.85 -11.32 4.54
CA LYS A 85 -2.61 -11.88 5.87
C LYS A 85 -1.20 -12.47 6.00
N ILE A 86 -0.73 -13.20 4.98
CA ILE A 86 0.62 -13.77 4.94
C ILE A 86 1.68 -12.68 4.98
N PHE A 87 1.55 -11.64 4.13
CA PHE A 87 2.49 -10.53 4.13
C PHE A 87 2.52 -9.80 5.46
N ALA A 88 1.36 -9.56 6.06
CA ALA A 88 1.24 -8.91 7.37
C ALA A 88 1.86 -9.73 8.49
N ASP A 89 1.59 -11.05 8.55
CA ASP A 89 2.13 -11.96 9.56
C ASP A 89 3.66 -12.10 9.47
N ARG A 90 4.19 -12.11 8.26
CA ARG A 90 5.62 -12.23 7.99
C ARG A 90 6.36 -10.90 8.04
N LYS A 91 5.65 -9.78 8.21
CA LYS A 91 6.18 -8.42 8.12
C LYS A 91 6.97 -8.21 6.82
N ALA A 92 6.40 -8.68 5.74
CA ALA A 92 6.94 -8.50 4.40
C ALA A 92 6.49 -7.14 3.85
N GLY A 93 7.30 -6.12 4.13
CA GLY A 93 6.99 -4.71 3.94
C GLY A 93 6.48 -4.05 5.23
N HIS A 94 6.59 -2.73 5.28
CA HIS A 94 6.04 -1.88 6.34
C HIS A 94 4.55 -1.60 6.11
N MET A 95 4.13 -1.70 4.85
CA MET A 95 2.77 -1.51 4.39
C MET A 95 2.41 -2.57 3.35
N VAL A 96 1.10 -2.81 3.21
CA VAL A 96 0.56 -3.69 2.17
C VAL A 96 -0.45 -2.90 1.34
N GLN A 97 -0.35 -3.00 0.00
CA GLN A 97 -1.36 -2.50 -0.90
C GLN A 97 -2.59 -3.41 -0.87
N ILE A 98 -3.76 -2.81 -0.68
CA ILE A 98 -5.05 -3.49 -0.67
C ILE A 98 -5.81 -3.09 -1.93
N LYS A 99 -5.79 -3.97 -2.92
CA LYS A 99 -6.41 -3.76 -4.24
C LYS A 99 -7.92 -4.05 -4.13
N THR A 100 -8.70 -3.04 -3.81
CA THR A 100 -10.14 -3.19 -3.57
C THR A 100 -10.89 -4.01 -4.62
N PRO A 101 -10.65 -3.86 -5.94
CA PRO A 101 -11.34 -4.67 -6.94
C PRO A 101 -10.98 -6.16 -6.93
N ASP A 102 -9.76 -6.51 -6.51
CA ASP A 102 -9.22 -7.88 -6.62
C ASP A 102 -9.62 -8.76 -5.44
N LEU A 103 -9.97 -8.18 -4.31
CA LEU A 103 -10.27 -8.92 -3.07
C LEU A 103 -11.62 -9.64 -3.07
N GLY A 104 -12.41 -9.53 -4.14
CA GLY A 104 -13.66 -10.26 -4.33
C GLY A 104 -14.86 -9.72 -3.55
N GLY A 105 -14.69 -8.77 -2.62
CA GLY A 105 -15.80 -8.18 -1.89
C GLY A 105 -15.40 -7.12 -0.87
N ILE A 106 -16.37 -6.26 -0.53
CA ILE A 106 -16.19 -5.16 0.44
C ILE A 106 -15.78 -5.69 1.83
N ASN A 107 -16.34 -6.81 2.25
CA ASN A 107 -16.00 -7.43 3.53
C ASN A 107 -14.51 -7.84 3.57
N ASN A 108 -13.97 -8.38 2.49
CA ASN A 108 -12.55 -8.74 2.42
C ASN A 108 -11.66 -7.50 2.46
N THR A 109 -12.05 -6.42 1.78
CA THR A 109 -11.33 -5.14 1.83
C THR A 109 -11.30 -4.58 3.26
N ILE A 110 -12.44 -4.59 3.95
CA ILE A 110 -12.53 -4.14 5.34
C ILE A 110 -11.66 -5.02 6.24
N GLU A 111 -11.78 -6.34 6.12
CA GLU A 111 -11.01 -7.30 6.92
C GLU A 111 -9.50 -7.12 6.69
N ALA A 112 -9.07 -6.94 5.44
CA ALA A 112 -7.66 -6.72 5.11
C ALA A 112 -7.08 -5.50 5.83
N VAL A 113 -7.78 -4.35 5.80
CA VAL A 113 -7.33 -3.15 6.52
C VAL A 113 -7.26 -3.38 8.01
N LEU A 114 -8.30 -3.98 8.60
CA LEU A 114 -8.34 -4.23 10.04
C LEU A 114 -7.28 -5.23 10.48
N TYR A 115 -7.03 -6.26 9.68
CA TYR A 115 -5.98 -7.23 9.95
C TYR A 115 -4.58 -6.61 9.92
N CYS A 116 -4.27 -5.81 8.91
CA CYS A 116 -3.01 -5.06 8.86
C CYS A 116 -2.82 -4.21 10.13
N LYS A 117 -3.87 -3.50 10.56
CA LYS A 117 -3.84 -2.69 11.80
C LYS A 117 -3.58 -3.53 13.04
N GLU A 118 -4.22 -4.69 13.16
CA GLU A 118 -4.00 -5.64 14.27
C GLU A 118 -2.54 -6.11 14.31
N LYS A 119 -1.93 -6.34 13.16
CA LYS A 119 -0.53 -6.80 13.04
C LYS A 119 0.49 -5.66 13.13
N GLY A 120 0.06 -4.42 13.21
CA GLY A 120 0.94 -3.25 13.24
C GLY A 120 1.62 -2.98 11.89
N ILE A 121 0.98 -3.39 10.80
CA ILE A 121 1.40 -3.12 9.42
C ILE A 121 0.52 -2.02 8.84
N GLY A 122 1.10 -1.12 8.07
CA GLY A 122 0.36 -0.08 7.36
C GLY A 122 -0.56 -0.67 6.31
N ALA A 123 -1.80 -0.21 6.24
CA ALA A 123 -2.71 -0.54 5.15
C ALA A 123 -2.74 0.62 4.15
N TYR A 124 -2.43 0.34 2.90
CA TYR A 124 -2.57 1.25 1.78
C TYR A 124 -3.75 0.77 0.93
N GLN A 125 -4.87 1.47 1.00
CA GLN A 125 -6.02 1.12 0.19
C GLN A 125 -5.83 1.68 -1.22
N GLY A 126 -5.23 0.87 -2.05
CA GLY A 126 -4.87 1.14 -3.43
C GLY A 126 -5.97 0.81 -4.41
N GLY A 127 -5.58 0.31 -5.57
CA GLY A 127 -6.49 -0.05 -6.64
C GLY A 127 -5.76 -0.72 -7.80
N THR A 128 -6.47 -0.92 -8.88
CA THR A 128 -5.96 -1.49 -10.13
C THR A 128 -6.24 -0.55 -11.30
N CYS A 129 -5.63 -0.80 -12.46
CA CYS A 129 -5.86 -0.01 -13.67
C CYS A 129 -7.29 -0.14 -14.24
N ASN A 130 -8.13 -1.01 -13.68
CA ASN A 130 -9.52 -1.23 -14.09
C ASN A 130 -10.54 -0.47 -13.24
N GLU A 131 -10.14 0.60 -12.57
CA GLU A 131 -10.98 1.38 -11.68
C GLU A 131 -11.99 2.25 -12.44
N THR A 132 -13.13 2.47 -11.78
CA THR A 132 -14.19 3.35 -12.24
C THR A 132 -14.55 4.36 -11.14
N ASP A 133 -15.41 5.35 -11.48
CA ASP A 133 -15.95 6.26 -10.48
C ASP A 133 -16.69 5.53 -9.35
N ARG A 134 -17.36 4.43 -9.66
CA ARG A 134 -18.09 3.60 -8.69
C ARG A 134 -17.15 2.85 -7.75
N SER A 135 -16.11 2.23 -8.28
CA SER A 135 -15.13 1.54 -7.44
C SER A 135 -14.38 2.54 -6.54
N ALA A 136 -14.07 3.73 -7.07
CA ALA A 136 -13.47 4.80 -6.28
C ALA A 136 -14.36 5.24 -5.11
N GLN A 137 -15.67 5.42 -5.34
CA GLN A 137 -16.61 5.77 -4.27
C GLN A 137 -16.70 4.67 -3.21
N VAL A 138 -16.80 3.40 -3.61
CA VAL A 138 -16.82 2.25 -2.68
C VAL A 138 -15.52 2.20 -1.87
N CYS A 139 -14.38 2.42 -2.52
CA CYS A 139 -13.08 2.48 -1.86
C CYS A 139 -13.04 3.56 -0.78
N VAL A 140 -13.56 4.75 -1.07
CA VAL A 140 -13.69 5.84 -0.08
C VAL A 140 -14.55 5.42 1.12
N HIS A 141 -15.68 4.74 0.89
CA HIS A 141 -16.54 4.28 1.99
C HIS A 141 -15.80 3.30 2.91
N CYS A 142 -15.11 2.32 2.33
CA CYS A 142 -14.30 1.37 3.08
C CYS A 142 -13.18 2.09 3.85
N ALA A 143 -12.47 3.00 3.19
CA ALA A 143 -11.37 3.74 3.80
C ALA A 143 -11.84 4.64 4.96
N MET A 144 -12.95 5.35 4.80
CA MET A 144 -13.49 6.19 5.87
C MET A 144 -13.99 5.37 7.07
N ALA A 145 -14.44 4.13 6.83
CA ALA A 145 -14.88 3.23 7.89
C ALA A 145 -13.71 2.57 8.63
N THR A 146 -12.67 2.17 7.90
CA THR A 146 -11.54 1.39 8.44
C THR A 146 -10.31 2.21 8.75
N GLN A 147 -10.18 3.41 8.16
CA GLN A 147 -9.08 4.35 8.35
C GLN A 147 -7.70 3.70 8.07
N PRO A 148 -7.42 3.27 6.82
CA PRO A 148 -6.08 2.87 6.41
C PRO A 148 -5.12 4.06 6.52
N VAL A 149 -3.82 3.78 6.44
CA VAL A 149 -2.79 4.83 6.47
C VAL A 149 -2.87 5.73 5.25
N GLN A 150 -3.26 5.16 4.11
CA GLN A 150 -3.32 5.86 2.83
C GLN A 150 -4.47 5.30 1.96
N ILE A 151 -5.03 6.18 1.13
CA ILE A 151 -5.94 5.83 0.03
C ILE A 151 -5.37 6.40 -1.27
N LEU A 152 -5.45 5.64 -2.35
CA LEU A 152 -5.02 6.06 -3.68
C LEU A 152 -6.14 6.85 -4.39
N ALA A 153 -5.71 7.93 -5.08
CA ALA A 153 -6.53 8.59 -6.10
C ALA A 153 -6.55 7.70 -7.31
N LYS A 154 -7.14 6.86 -7.66
CA LYS A 154 -7.32 5.73 -8.58
C LYS A 154 -6.44 5.70 -9.82
N PRO A 155 -5.68 4.61 -10.03
CA PRO A 155 -4.94 4.40 -11.28
C PRO A 155 -5.88 4.16 -12.47
N GLY A 156 -5.40 4.39 -13.67
CA GLY A 156 -6.19 4.26 -14.90
C GLY A 156 -7.13 5.42 -15.17
N MET A 157 -7.23 6.38 -14.27
CA MET A 157 -7.90 7.67 -14.45
C MET A 157 -6.86 8.78 -14.62
N GLY A 158 -7.26 9.92 -15.19
CA GLY A 158 -6.46 11.14 -15.09
C GLY A 158 -6.23 11.51 -13.63
N VAL A 159 -5.09 12.12 -13.34
CA VAL A 159 -4.74 12.51 -11.95
C VAL A 159 -5.81 13.38 -11.32
N ASP A 160 -6.29 14.38 -12.05
CA ASP A 160 -7.32 15.30 -11.55
C ASP A 160 -8.65 14.59 -11.33
N GLU A 161 -9.09 13.75 -12.28
CA GLU A 161 -10.33 12.99 -12.16
C GLU A 161 -10.28 12.03 -10.94
N GLY A 162 -9.22 11.26 -10.81
CA GLY A 162 -9.05 10.32 -9.69
C GLY A 162 -9.05 11.03 -8.34
N PHE A 163 -8.31 12.14 -8.24
CA PHE A 163 -8.27 12.96 -7.02
C PHE A 163 -9.64 13.57 -6.71
N MET A 164 -10.30 14.17 -7.70
CA MET A 164 -11.58 14.85 -7.51
C MET A 164 -12.69 13.88 -7.09
N ILE A 165 -12.75 12.69 -7.69
CA ILE A 165 -13.75 11.68 -7.31
C ILE A 165 -13.56 11.27 -5.85
N VAL A 166 -12.34 10.93 -5.44
CA VAL A 166 -12.05 10.51 -4.07
C VAL A 166 -12.32 11.65 -3.07
N TYR A 167 -11.81 12.84 -3.35
CA TYR A 167 -11.95 14.00 -2.47
C TYR A 167 -13.42 14.43 -2.32
N ASN A 168 -14.16 14.52 -3.43
CA ASN A 168 -15.56 14.91 -3.40
C ASN A 168 -16.42 13.88 -2.65
N GLU A 169 -16.17 12.59 -2.85
CA GLU A 169 -16.92 11.55 -2.14
C GLU A 169 -16.64 11.57 -0.63
N MET A 170 -15.40 11.78 -0.21
CA MET A 170 -15.07 11.96 1.20
C MET A 170 -15.85 13.15 1.80
N ASN A 171 -15.85 14.29 1.12
CA ASN A 171 -16.59 15.47 1.59
C ASN A 171 -18.12 15.24 1.62
N ARG A 172 -18.66 14.53 0.63
CA ARG A 172 -20.08 14.16 0.59
C ARG A 172 -20.47 13.33 1.82
N ILE A 173 -19.67 12.32 2.16
CA ILE A 173 -19.92 11.48 3.34
C ILE A 173 -19.83 12.28 4.62
N LEU A 174 -18.83 13.15 4.75
CA LEU A 174 -18.69 14.02 5.93
C LEU A 174 -19.88 14.95 6.08
N ALA A 175 -20.39 15.52 4.99
CA ALA A 175 -21.59 16.36 5.00
C ALA A 175 -22.84 15.58 5.42
N VAL A 176 -23.03 14.36 4.89
CA VAL A 176 -24.15 13.48 5.28
C VAL A 176 -24.08 13.12 6.78
N ARG A 177 -22.91 12.77 7.29
CA ARG A 177 -22.72 12.46 8.71
C ARG A 177 -23.06 13.67 9.59
N LYS A 178 -22.59 14.87 9.20
CA LYS A 178 -22.91 16.11 9.90
C LYS A 178 -24.40 16.40 9.92
N ALA A 179 -25.08 16.25 8.77
CA ALA A 179 -26.52 16.46 8.67
C ALA A 179 -27.33 15.47 9.52
N ARG A 180 -26.82 14.25 9.75
CA ARG A 180 -27.43 13.23 10.62
C ARG A 180 -27.06 13.40 12.10
N GLY A 181 -26.36 14.46 12.48
CA GLY A 181 -25.93 14.70 13.87
C GLY A 181 -24.88 13.72 14.39
N GLN A 182 -24.27 12.93 13.51
CA GLN A 182 -23.20 12.00 13.89
C GLN A 182 -21.90 12.80 14.13
N LYS A 183 -21.40 12.75 15.35
CA LYS A 183 -20.09 13.32 15.70
C LYS A 183 -18.97 12.50 15.04
N LYS A 184 -17.83 13.18 14.85
CA LYS A 184 -16.61 12.53 14.33
C LYS A 184 -16.19 11.33 15.17
#